data_ba338b470eeaad19344357defc0ca32d
#
_entry.id   ba338b470eeaad19344357defc0ca32d
#
_cell.length_a   1.000
_cell.length_b   1.000
_cell.length_c   1.000
_cell.angle_alpha   90.00
_cell.angle_beta   90.00
_cell.angle_gamma   90.00
#
_symmetry.space_group_name_H-M   'P 1'
#
loop_
_entity.id
_entity.type
_entity.pdbx_description
1 polymer ?
#
loop_
_entity_poly.entity_id
_entity_poly.type
_entity_poly.pdbx_seq_one_letter_code
_entity_poly.pdbx_strand_id
1 'polypeptide(L)'
;MTNRALLLVDLQNDFCAGGALAVAEGYSTIDIANALIDWCQPRQIPVLASQDWHPAQHGSFASQHQAEPYSQGKLDGLPQTLWPDHCVQHTDGAALHPLLNQHAIDACIFKGENPLIDSYSAFFDNEHRQKTTLDTWLREHDVTELIVMGLATDYCVKFTVLDALELGYAVNVITDGCRGVNIHPQDSAHAFMEMAAAGATLYTLADWEETQGQAVAR
;
A
#
# COMPACT_ATOMS: atom_id res chain seq x y z
N MET A 1 -20.43 6.22 -15.58
CA MET A 1 -20.11 5.36 -14.43
C MET A 1 -18.64 5.57 -14.15
N THR A 2 -18.24 5.89 -12.93
CA THR A 2 -16.82 5.95 -12.55
C THR A 2 -16.27 4.54 -12.57
N ASN A 3 -15.22 4.30 -13.35
CA ASN A 3 -14.54 3.00 -13.36
C ASN A 3 -13.60 2.96 -12.16
N ARG A 4 -13.85 2.05 -11.24
CA ARG A 4 -13.16 1.90 -9.96
C ARG A 4 -12.23 0.70 -9.97
N ALA A 5 -11.20 0.75 -9.12
CA ALA A 5 -10.41 -0.41 -8.73
C ALA A 5 -10.14 -0.39 -7.21
N LEU A 6 -10.08 -1.56 -6.60
CA LEU A 6 -9.57 -1.74 -5.24
C LEU A 6 -8.08 -1.98 -5.31
N LEU A 7 -7.30 -1.21 -4.56
CA LEU A 7 -5.86 -1.37 -4.43
C LEU A 7 -5.50 -1.75 -2.98
N LEU A 8 -5.04 -2.98 -2.81
CA LEU A 8 -4.56 -3.54 -1.56
C LEU A 8 -3.04 -3.32 -1.49
N VAL A 9 -2.60 -2.44 -0.58
CA VAL A 9 -1.19 -2.06 -0.47
C VAL A 9 -0.48 -3.00 0.50
N ASP A 10 0.47 -3.78 -0.02
CA ASP A 10 1.49 -4.53 0.72
C ASP A 10 0.95 -5.40 1.87
N LEU A 11 -0.13 -6.14 1.65
CA LEU A 11 -0.70 -7.07 2.63
C LEU A 11 0.12 -8.36 2.72
N GLN A 12 1.40 -8.21 3.08
CA GLN A 12 2.43 -9.25 3.09
C GLN A 12 2.74 -9.77 4.49
N ASN A 13 3.27 -10.99 4.59
CA ASN A 13 3.55 -11.64 5.87
C ASN A 13 4.51 -10.82 6.74
N ASP A 14 5.54 -10.21 6.16
CA ASP A 14 6.54 -9.45 6.93
C ASP A 14 5.98 -8.21 7.61
N PHE A 15 4.86 -7.67 7.14
CA PHE A 15 4.18 -6.55 7.79
C PHE A 15 3.12 -6.98 8.83
N CYS A 16 2.86 -8.28 8.95
CA CYS A 16 1.93 -8.84 9.93
C CYS A 16 2.67 -9.41 11.14
N ALA A 17 1.92 -9.80 12.17
CA ALA A 17 2.47 -10.33 13.42
C ALA A 17 3.41 -11.53 13.16
N GLY A 18 4.63 -11.44 13.68
CA GLY A 18 5.69 -12.43 13.47
C GLY A 18 6.59 -12.18 12.26
N GLY A 19 6.26 -11.20 11.42
CA GLY A 19 7.08 -10.79 10.29
C GLY A 19 8.24 -9.88 10.67
N ALA A 20 9.17 -9.69 9.75
CA ALA A 20 10.42 -8.94 9.98
C ALA A 20 10.21 -7.45 10.23
N LEU A 21 9.14 -6.87 9.67
CA LEU A 21 8.75 -5.46 9.83
C LEU A 21 7.27 -5.38 10.28
N ALA A 22 6.90 -6.18 11.27
CA ALA A 22 5.53 -6.26 11.75
C ALA A 22 5.04 -4.91 12.28
N VAL A 23 3.92 -4.44 11.75
CA VAL A 23 3.20 -3.27 12.27
C VAL A 23 2.15 -3.72 13.28
N ALA A 24 1.87 -2.85 14.26
CA ALA A 24 0.87 -3.14 15.29
C ALA A 24 -0.50 -3.39 14.63
N GLU A 25 -1.15 -4.50 15.00
CA GLU A 25 -2.45 -4.90 14.46
C GLU A 25 -2.52 -5.04 12.92
N GLY A 26 -1.36 -5.20 12.23
CA GLY A 26 -1.32 -5.36 10.77
C GLY A 26 -2.23 -6.49 10.26
N TYR A 27 -2.34 -7.57 11.01
CA TYR A 27 -3.25 -8.67 10.72
C TYR A 27 -4.73 -8.26 10.60
N SER A 28 -5.20 -7.29 11.39
CA SER A 28 -6.61 -6.87 11.37
C SER A 28 -7.04 -6.25 10.03
N THR A 29 -6.09 -5.83 9.20
CA THR A 29 -6.37 -5.29 7.87
C THR A 29 -6.84 -6.35 6.88
N ILE A 30 -6.52 -7.63 7.12
CA ILE A 30 -6.87 -8.74 6.22
C ILE A 30 -8.37 -8.97 6.17
N ASP A 31 -9.06 -8.89 7.32
CA ASP A 31 -10.52 -9.05 7.38
C ASP A 31 -11.22 -7.92 6.62
N ILE A 32 -10.74 -6.68 6.77
CA ILE A 32 -11.24 -5.50 6.02
C ILE A 32 -10.99 -5.67 4.51
N ALA A 33 -9.79 -6.15 4.13
CA ALA A 33 -9.48 -6.42 2.73
C ALA A 33 -10.43 -7.44 2.13
N ASN A 34 -10.67 -8.55 2.82
CA ASN A 34 -11.59 -9.59 2.36
C ASN A 34 -13.04 -9.07 2.24
N ALA A 35 -13.51 -8.26 3.19
CA ALA A 35 -14.84 -7.64 3.10
C ALA A 35 -14.95 -6.71 1.87
N LEU A 36 -13.91 -5.92 1.57
CA LEU A 36 -13.88 -5.08 0.37
C LEU A 36 -13.80 -5.90 -0.92
N ILE A 37 -13.05 -7.01 -0.94
CA ILE A 37 -13.02 -7.95 -2.06
C ILE A 37 -14.43 -8.49 -2.32
N ASP A 38 -15.11 -8.96 -1.28
CA ASP A 38 -16.47 -9.49 -1.37
C ASP A 38 -17.47 -8.41 -1.84
N TRP A 39 -17.24 -7.16 -1.46
CA TRP A 39 -18.02 -6.03 -1.95
C TRP A 39 -17.75 -5.71 -3.44
N CYS A 40 -16.50 -5.86 -3.90
CA CYS A 40 -16.07 -5.56 -5.27
C CYS A 40 -16.53 -6.62 -6.28
N GLN A 41 -16.44 -7.91 -5.93
CA GLN A 41 -16.70 -9.02 -6.86
C GLN A 41 -18.06 -8.95 -7.58
N PRO A 42 -19.23 -8.81 -6.91
CA PRO A 42 -20.52 -8.75 -7.59
C PRO A 42 -20.71 -7.49 -8.43
N ARG A 43 -19.84 -6.48 -8.23
CA ARG A 43 -19.83 -5.20 -8.94
C ARG A 43 -18.85 -5.18 -10.12
N GLN A 44 -18.11 -6.28 -10.30
CA GLN A 44 -17.04 -6.38 -11.31
C GLN A 44 -15.99 -5.25 -11.19
N ILE A 45 -15.70 -4.84 -9.95
CA ILE A 45 -14.62 -3.90 -9.65
C ILE A 45 -13.34 -4.69 -9.53
N PRO A 46 -12.32 -4.42 -10.33
CA PRO A 46 -11.07 -5.16 -10.28
C PRO A 46 -10.33 -4.91 -8.97
N VAL A 47 -9.60 -5.93 -8.53
CA VAL A 47 -8.80 -5.93 -7.31
C VAL A 47 -7.32 -6.07 -7.68
N LEU A 48 -6.51 -5.10 -7.25
CA LEU A 48 -5.07 -5.13 -7.41
C LEU A 48 -4.38 -5.20 -6.05
N ALA A 49 -3.20 -5.80 -6.02
CA ALA A 49 -2.34 -5.80 -4.85
C ALA A 49 -0.96 -5.27 -5.22
N SER A 50 -0.36 -4.44 -4.35
CA SER A 50 1.06 -4.18 -4.43
C SER A 50 1.83 -5.07 -3.48
N GLN A 51 3.10 -5.31 -3.78
CA GLN A 51 4.04 -6.05 -2.93
C GLN A 51 5.41 -5.38 -2.98
N ASP A 52 5.98 -5.11 -1.80
CA ASP A 52 7.41 -4.89 -1.68
C ASP A 52 8.13 -6.17 -2.13
N TRP A 53 9.14 -6.00 -3.00
CA TRP A 53 9.82 -7.12 -3.63
C TRP A 53 11.32 -6.84 -3.72
N HIS A 54 11.96 -6.82 -2.55
CA HIS A 54 13.34 -6.38 -2.42
C HIS A 54 14.34 -7.50 -2.72
N PRO A 55 15.40 -7.24 -3.53
CA PRO A 55 16.54 -8.14 -3.57
C PRO A 55 17.20 -8.21 -2.19
N ALA A 56 17.86 -9.33 -1.87
CA ALA A 56 18.45 -9.55 -0.55
C ALA A 56 19.50 -8.50 -0.13
N GLN A 57 20.09 -7.80 -1.10
CA GLN A 57 21.08 -6.73 -0.88
C GLN A 57 20.47 -5.34 -1.07
N HIS A 58 19.17 -5.18 -0.86
CA HIS A 58 18.53 -3.89 -1.04
C HIS A 58 19.12 -2.82 -0.10
N GLY A 59 19.49 -1.66 -0.66
CA GLY A 59 20.18 -0.61 0.07
C GLY A 59 19.35 0.10 1.14
N SER A 60 18.05 -0.13 1.23
CA SER A 60 17.23 0.37 2.33
C SER A 60 17.37 -0.47 3.62
N PHE A 61 18.02 -1.61 3.56
CA PHE A 61 18.19 -2.48 4.72
C PHE A 61 19.31 -2.01 5.63
N ALA A 62 19.05 -1.94 6.94
CA ALA A 62 20.03 -1.56 7.95
C ALA A 62 21.26 -2.49 7.95
N SER A 63 21.07 -3.78 7.63
CA SER A 63 22.11 -4.80 7.51
C SER A 63 23.17 -4.43 6.47
N GLN A 64 22.80 -3.75 5.38
CA GLN A 64 23.73 -3.31 4.33
C GLN A 64 24.62 -2.15 4.77
N HIS A 65 24.30 -1.48 5.88
CA HIS A 65 25.02 -0.32 6.41
C HIS A 65 25.68 -0.60 7.76
N GLN A 66 25.59 -1.82 8.29
CA GLN A 66 26.00 -2.14 9.66
C GLN A 66 25.36 -1.19 10.70
N ALA A 67 24.10 -0.80 10.44
CA ALA A 67 23.35 0.16 11.22
C ALA A 67 22.19 -0.52 11.97
N GLU A 68 21.66 0.18 12.97
CA GLU A 68 20.47 -0.28 13.68
C GLU A 68 19.22 -0.05 12.81
N PRO A 69 18.27 -1.00 12.79
CA PRO A 69 16.97 -0.79 12.15
C PRO A 69 16.28 0.48 12.65
N TYR A 70 15.55 1.14 11.75
CA TYR A 70 14.84 2.42 11.97
C TYR A 70 15.75 3.65 12.14
N SER A 71 17.07 3.49 12.04
CA SER A 71 18.00 4.63 12.02
C SER A 71 17.88 5.38 10.69
N GLN A 72 18.36 6.64 10.70
CA GLN A 72 18.38 7.47 9.49
C GLN A 72 19.72 7.32 8.77
N GLY A 73 19.67 7.10 7.48
CA GLY A 73 20.81 6.98 6.60
C GLY A 73 20.60 7.67 5.27
N LYS A 74 21.35 7.25 4.28
CA LYS A 74 21.20 7.70 2.89
C LYS A 74 21.30 6.52 1.94
N LEU A 75 20.48 6.57 0.89
CA LEU A 75 20.56 5.64 -0.25
C LEU A 75 20.61 6.47 -1.52
N ASP A 76 21.69 6.29 -2.29
CA ASP A 76 21.98 7.08 -3.50
C ASP A 76 21.86 8.61 -3.29
N GLY A 77 22.33 9.07 -2.13
CA GLY A 77 22.31 10.50 -1.75
C GLY A 77 20.99 10.98 -1.14
N LEU A 78 19.93 10.18 -1.19
CA LEU A 78 18.60 10.52 -0.65
C LEU A 78 18.49 10.13 0.83
N PRO A 79 17.78 10.90 1.66
CA PRO A 79 17.44 10.49 3.01
C PRO A 79 16.68 9.16 2.98
N GLN A 80 17.08 8.22 3.83
CA GLN A 80 16.51 6.87 3.88
C GLN A 80 16.38 6.43 5.34
N THR A 81 15.18 6.00 5.72
CA THR A 81 15.02 5.19 6.92
C THR A 81 15.55 3.79 6.64
N LEU A 82 16.49 3.32 7.47
CA LEU A 82 17.09 2.00 7.31
C LEU A 82 16.21 0.97 8.01
N TRP A 83 15.65 0.07 7.19
CA TRP A 83 14.67 -0.91 7.64
C TRP A 83 15.32 -2.23 8.07
N PRO A 84 14.65 -3.05 8.91
CA PRO A 84 14.97 -4.47 8.98
C PRO A 84 14.90 -5.10 7.58
N ASP A 85 15.66 -6.15 7.33
CA ASP A 85 15.53 -6.93 6.09
C ASP A 85 14.10 -7.51 6.03
N HIS A 86 13.33 -7.13 5.03
CA HIS A 86 11.92 -7.49 4.90
C HIS A 86 11.53 -7.68 3.44
N CYS A 87 10.46 -8.38 3.19
CA CYS A 87 9.90 -8.61 1.86
C CYS A 87 10.96 -8.97 0.82
N VAL A 88 11.93 -9.81 1.23
CA VAL A 88 12.98 -10.29 0.35
C VAL A 88 12.38 -11.21 -0.68
N GLN A 89 12.72 -10.97 -1.95
CA GLN A 89 12.22 -11.71 -3.10
C GLN A 89 12.28 -13.23 -2.86
N HIS A 90 11.19 -13.93 -3.22
CA HIS A 90 11.04 -15.38 -3.12
C HIS A 90 11.06 -15.96 -1.70
N THR A 91 10.90 -15.14 -0.67
CA THR A 91 10.73 -15.61 0.72
C THR A 91 9.26 -15.63 1.13
N ASP A 92 8.94 -16.39 2.15
CA ASP A 92 7.59 -16.40 2.74
C ASP A 92 7.19 -15.01 3.29
N GLY A 93 8.17 -14.24 3.77
CA GLY A 93 7.95 -12.87 4.26
C GLY A 93 7.40 -11.92 3.18
N ALA A 94 7.88 -12.07 1.95
CA ALA A 94 7.42 -11.28 0.81
C ALA A 94 6.09 -11.75 0.23
N ALA A 95 5.60 -12.93 0.59
CA ALA A 95 4.31 -13.44 0.11
C ALA A 95 3.14 -12.66 0.70
N LEU A 96 2.06 -12.53 -0.07
CA LEU A 96 0.78 -12.01 0.45
C LEU A 96 0.27 -12.90 1.58
N HIS A 97 -0.40 -12.30 2.56
CA HIS A 97 -0.88 -13.01 3.73
C HIS A 97 -1.84 -14.16 3.35
N PRO A 98 -1.67 -15.39 3.89
CA PRO A 98 -2.41 -16.58 3.45
C PRO A 98 -3.93 -16.52 3.69
N LEU A 99 -4.41 -15.69 4.62
CA LEU A 99 -5.84 -15.48 4.86
C LEU A 99 -6.46 -14.42 3.94
N LEU A 100 -5.66 -13.72 3.12
CA LEU A 100 -6.19 -12.84 2.09
C LEU A 100 -6.80 -13.69 0.96
N ASN A 101 -7.96 -13.30 0.45
CA ASN A 101 -8.59 -13.95 -0.71
C ASN A 101 -7.81 -13.61 -2.01
N GLN A 102 -6.64 -14.24 -2.15
CA GLN A 102 -5.70 -13.96 -3.25
C GLN A 102 -6.25 -14.37 -4.63
N HIS A 103 -7.22 -15.29 -4.69
CA HIS A 103 -7.83 -15.71 -5.95
C HIS A 103 -8.69 -14.63 -6.62
N ALA A 104 -9.05 -13.59 -5.86
CA ALA A 104 -9.80 -12.45 -6.36
C ALA A 104 -8.91 -11.32 -6.90
N ILE A 105 -7.59 -11.45 -6.81
CA ILE A 105 -6.64 -10.42 -7.24
C ILE A 105 -6.39 -10.55 -8.74
N ASP A 106 -6.73 -9.51 -9.50
CA ASP A 106 -6.58 -9.46 -10.95
C ASP A 106 -5.15 -9.15 -11.39
N ALA A 107 -4.41 -8.37 -10.59
CA ALA A 107 -3.01 -8.05 -10.88
C ALA A 107 -2.20 -7.77 -9.61
N CYS A 108 -0.95 -8.25 -9.59
CA CYS A 108 0.03 -7.92 -8.57
C CYS A 108 1.09 -6.97 -9.14
N ILE A 109 1.39 -5.91 -8.38
CA ILE A 109 2.34 -4.87 -8.75
C ILE A 109 3.54 -4.99 -7.81
N PHE A 110 4.69 -5.37 -8.34
CA PHE A 110 5.93 -5.42 -7.57
C PHE A 110 6.61 -4.06 -7.53
N LYS A 111 7.14 -3.69 -6.38
CA LYS A 111 7.89 -2.45 -6.17
C LYS A 111 9.14 -2.67 -5.31
N GLY A 112 10.06 -1.71 -5.30
CA GLY A 112 11.28 -1.83 -4.50
C GLY A 112 12.28 -2.86 -5.02
N GLU A 113 12.27 -3.16 -6.33
CA GLU A 113 13.17 -4.13 -6.95
C GLU A 113 14.58 -3.57 -7.20
N ASN A 114 14.71 -2.24 -7.30
CA ASN A 114 16.00 -1.59 -7.52
C ASN A 114 16.74 -1.40 -6.19
N PRO A 115 17.91 -2.05 -5.98
CA PRO A 115 18.62 -1.98 -4.71
C PRO A 115 19.20 -0.59 -4.39
N LEU A 116 19.23 0.34 -5.34
CA LEU A 116 19.81 1.66 -5.18
C LEU A 116 18.82 2.74 -4.79
N ILE A 117 17.53 2.45 -4.80
CA ILE A 117 16.48 3.39 -4.42
C ILE A 117 15.28 2.63 -3.85
N ASP A 118 14.70 3.13 -2.79
CA ASP A 118 13.50 2.55 -2.18
C ASP A 118 12.23 3.00 -2.92
N SER A 119 11.14 2.28 -2.70
CA SER A 119 9.86 2.52 -3.36
C SER A 119 8.72 2.35 -2.36
N TYR A 120 8.26 3.46 -1.79
CA TYR A 120 7.09 3.43 -0.91
C TYR A 120 5.80 3.37 -1.72
N SER A 121 5.67 4.25 -2.71
CA SER A 121 4.51 4.28 -3.60
C SER A 121 4.41 3.02 -4.47
N ALA A 122 3.18 2.57 -4.69
CA ALA A 122 2.89 1.54 -5.69
C ALA A 122 3.02 2.05 -7.14
N PHE A 123 3.16 3.37 -7.36
CA PHE A 123 3.30 3.97 -8.69
C PHE A 123 4.74 4.22 -9.09
N PHE A 124 5.58 4.69 -8.16
CA PHE A 124 6.95 5.14 -8.44
C PHE A 124 7.92 4.74 -7.33
N ASP A 125 9.21 4.75 -7.66
CA ASP A 125 10.26 4.81 -6.65
C ASP A 125 10.29 6.19 -5.97
N ASN A 126 11.06 6.32 -4.87
CA ASN A 126 11.00 7.51 -3.99
C ASN A 126 11.38 8.83 -4.66
N GLU A 127 11.98 8.84 -5.83
CA GLU A 127 12.34 10.06 -6.58
C GLU A 127 11.65 10.13 -7.95
N HIS A 128 10.65 9.29 -8.17
CA HIS A 128 9.92 9.21 -9.44
C HIS A 128 10.82 8.96 -10.66
N ARG A 129 12.00 8.30 -10.44
CA ARG A 129 12.94 7.96 -11.52
C ARG A 129 12.43 6.82 -12.38
N GLN A 130 11.75 5.86 -11.72
CA GLN A 130 11.16 4.72 -12.39
C GLN A 130 9.72 4.55 -11.90
N LYS A 131 8.84 4.20 -12.82
CA LYS A 131 7.45 3.85 -12.53
C LYS A 131 7.25 2.34 -12.56
N THR A 132 6.30 1.89 -11.76
CA THR A 132 5.79 0.52 -11.83
C THR A 132 4.84 0.35 -13.02
N THR A 133 4.25 -0.83 -13.13
CA THR A 133 3.22 -1.11 -14.14
C THR A 133 1.83 -0.63 -13.75
N LEU A 134 1.63 -0.11 -12.52
CA LEU A 134 0.31 0.19 -11.96
C LEU A 134 -0.46 1.23 -12.81
N ASP A 135 0.14 2.40 -13.08
CA ASP A 135 -0.54 3.46 -13.85
C ASP A 135 -0.92 2.98 -15.26
N THR A 136 -0.05 2.20 -15.91
CA THR A 136 -0.33 1.62 -17.22
C THR A 136 -1.53 0.69 -17.14
N TRP A 137 -1.54 -0.23 -16.18
CA TRP A 137 -2.65 -1.17 -16.00
C TRP A 137 -3.98 -0.45 -15.76
N LEU A 138 -3.98 0.55 -14.85
CA LEU A 138 -5.19 1.31 -14.52
C LEU A 138 -5.74 2.05 -15.73
N ARG A 139 -4.88 2.67 -16.54
CA ARG A 139 -5.31 3.39 -17.76
C ARG A 139 -5.82 2.46 -18.84
N GLU A 140 -5.21 1.30 -19.03
CA GLU A 140 -5.66 0.27 -19.97
C GLU A 140 -7.05 -0.29 -19.61
N HIS A 141 -7.45 -0.19 -18.35
CA HIS A 141 -8.76 -0.61 -17.84
C HIS A 141 -9.72 0.57 -17.58
N ASP A 142 -9.38 1.78 -18.10
CA ASP A 142 -10.19 2.98 -17.96
C ASP A 142 -10.51 3.35 -16.50
N VAL A 143 -9.69 2.93 -15.53
CA VAL A 143 -9.88 3.24 -14.11
C VAL A 143 -9.65 4.73 -13.86
N THR A 144 -10.57 5.36 -13.15
CA THR A 144 -10.50 6.79 -12.78
C THR A 144 -10.60 7.04 -11.28
N GLU A 145 -10.95 6.01 -10.51
CA GLU A 145 -11.16 6.10 -9.07
C GLU A 145 -10.55 4.88 -8.38
N LEU A 146 -9.82 5.11 -7.29
CA LEU A 146 -9.22 4.06 -6.47
C LEU A 146 -9.87 4.00 -5.09
N ILE A 147 -10.07 2.77 -4.62
CA ILE A 147 -10.33 2.45 -3.22
C ILE A 147 -9.02 1.88 -2.68
N VAL A 148 -8.41 2.53 -1.70
CA VAL A 148 -7.07 2.18 -1.21
C VAL A 148 -7.12 1.79 0.26
N MET A 149 -6.47 0.71 0.62
CA MET A 149 -6.20 0.31 1.99
C MET A 149 -4.91 -0.53 2.06
N GLY A 150 -4.41 -0.76 3.25
CA GLY A 150 -3.27 -1.68 3.46
C GLY A 150 -2.20 -1.15 4.40
N LEU A 151 -0.97 -1.56 4.15
CA LEU A 151 0.19 -1.37 5.02
C LEU A 151 1.35 -0.68 4.28
N ALA A 152 2.12 0.18 4.91
CA ALA A 152 1.77 0.84 6.17
C ALA A 152 1.19 2.24 5.89
N THR A 153 0.29 2.70 6.74
CA THR A 153 -0.42 3.99 6.60
C THR A 153 0.52 5.15 6.32
N ASP A 154 1.58 5.28 7.11
CA ASP A 154 2.52 6.40 7.13
C ASP A 154 3.62 6.32 6.05
N TYR A 155 3.69 5.22 5.31
CA TYR A 155 4.64 5.00 4.21
C TYR A 155 3.93 4.59 2.92
N CYS A 156 3.86 3.30 2.62
CA CYS A 156 3.39 2.82 1.31
C CYS A 156 1.97 3.27 0.97
N VAL A 157 1.05 3.29 1.93
CA VAL A 157 -0.32 3.77 1.70
C VAL A 157 -0.32 5.26 1.38
N LYS A 158 0.31 6.09 2.26
CA LYS A 158 0.37 7.55 2.07
C LYS A 158 0.97 7.92 0.71
N PHE A 159 2.16 7.42 0.39
CA PHE A 159 2.83 7.77 -0.86
C PHE A 159 2.09 7.27 -2.09
N THR A 160 1.46 6.09 -2.02
CA THR A 160 0.60 5.59 -3.09
C THR A 160 -0.61 6.51 -3.33
N VAL A 161 -1.26 6.96 -2.26
CA VAL A 161 -2.43 7.87 -2.34
C VAL A 161 -2.03 9.23 -2.92
N LEU A 162 -0.91 9.80 -2.46
CA LEU A 162 -0.44 11.10 -2.95
C LEU A 162 -0.10 11.04 -4.44
N ASP A 163 0.62 10.01 -4.88
CA ASP A 163 0.95 9.83 -6.28
C ASP A 163 -0.28 9.56 -7.15
N ALA A 164 -1.24 8.78 -6.65
CA ALA A 164 -2.51 8.56 -7.36
C ALA A 164 -3.27 9.87 -7.61
N LEU A 165 -3.35 10.75 -6.59
CA LEU A 165 -3.98 12.06 -6.70
C LEU A 165 -3.23 12.96 -7.69
N GLU A 166 -1.90 12.98 -7.66
CA GLU A 166 -1.07 13.74 -8.61
C GLU A 166 -1.26 13.25 -10.05
N LEU A 167 -1.45 11.95 -10.26
CA LEU A 167 -1.76 11.35 -11.57
C LEU A 167 -3.19 11.60 -12.04
N GLY A 168 -4.05 12.19 -11.20
CA GLY A 168 -5.42 12.58 -11.52
C GLY A 168 -6.49 11.55 -11.18
N TYR A 169 -6.16 10.50 -10.42
CA TYR A 169 -7.16 9.57 -9.90
C TYR A 169 -7.94 10.19 -8.74
N ALA A 170 -9.25 9.92 -8.66
CA ALA A 170 -9.99 10.10 -7.42
C ALA A 170 -9.61 8.99 -6.45
N VAL A 171 -9.40 9.32 -5.18
CA VAL A 171 -8.92 8.33 -4.19
C VAL A 171 -9.79 8.33 -2.94
N ASN A 172 -10.28 7.14 -2.59
CA ASN A 172 -10.98 6.85 -1.34
C ASN A 172 -10.10 5.94 -0.50
N VAL A 173 -9.80 6.33 0.72
CA VAL A 173 -8.97 5.55 1.65
C VAL A 173 -9.86 4.93 2.73
N ILE A 174 -9.74 3.62 2.94
CA ILE A 174 -10.44 2.90 4.00
C ILE A 174 -9.55 2.87 5.24
N THR A 175 -9.80 3.77 6.16
CA THR A 175 -8.90 4.10 7.28
C THR A 175 -8.74 2.98 8.30
N ASP A 176 -9.81 2.25 8.61
CA ASP A 176 -9.80 1.08 9.48
C ASP A 176 -9.17 -0.16 8.83
N GLY A 177 -8.99 -0.13 7.50
CA GLY A 177 -8.19 -1.07 6.73
C GLY A 177 -6.70 -0.73 6.64
N CYS A 178 -6.22 0.29 7.37
CA CYS A 178 -4.81 0.71 7.36
C CYS A 178 -4.19 0.62 8.76
N ARG A 179 -2.91 0.24 8.83
CA ARG A 179 -2.09 0.30 10.05
C ARG A 179 -0.72 0.85 9.72
N GLY A 180 -0.16 1.67 10.62
CA GLY A 180 1.12 2.35 10.40
C GLY A 180 2.29 1.71 11.14
N VAL A 181 3.51 1.98 10.67
CA VAL A 181 4.74 1.67 11.38
C VAL A 181 4.81 2.50 12.65
N ASN A 182 4.43 3.78 12.58
CA ASN A 182 4.40 4.71 13.69
C ASN A 182 5.75 4.76 14.44
N ILE A 183 6.84 5.09 13.74
CA ILE A 183 8.13 5.41 14.39
C ILE A 183 7.90 6.47 15.47
N HIS A 184 7.03 7.45 15.16
CA HIS A 184 6.47 8.37 16.15
C HIS A 184 4.96 8.13 16.29
N PRO A 185 4.40 8.21 17.50
CA PRO A 185 3.00 7.81 17.78
C PRO A 185 1.92 8.51 16.94
N GLN A 186 2.23 9.68 16.34
CA GLN A 186 1.29 10.46 15.55
C GLN A 186 1.46 10.28 14.03
N ASP A 187 2.39 9.44 13.56
CA ASP A 187 2.73 9.35 12.13
C ASP A 187 1.54 8.93 11.27
N SER A 188 0.75 7.95 11.70
CA SER A 188 -0.47 7.56 10.98
C SER A 188 -1.52 8.66 10.94
N ALA A 189 -1.71 9.40 12.05
CA ALA A 189 -2.68 10.50 12.08
C ALA A 189 -2.25 11.62 11.13
N HIS A 190 -0.97 11.98 11.11
CA HIS A 190 -0.41 12.95 10.18
C HIS A 190 -0.56 12.48 8.72
N ALA A 191 -0.29 11.19 8.45
CA ALA A 191 -0.44 10.63 7.11
C ALA A 191 -1.88 10.75 6.59
N PHE A 192 -2.88 10.45 7.41
CA PHE A 192 -4.29 10.63 7.03
C PHE A 192 -4.63 12.11 6.79
N MET A 193 -4.11 13.02 7.61
CA MET A 193 -4.31 14.46 7.39
C MET A 193 -3.67 14.93 6.08
N GLU A 194 -2.46 14.48 5.75
CA GLU A 194 -1.78 14.80 4.50
C GLU A 194 -2.57 14.27 3.29
N MET A 195 -3.02 13.01 3.33
CA MET A 195 -3.83 12.43 2.25
C MET A 195 -5.14 13.19 2.04
N ALA A 196 -5.84 13.54 3.13
CA ALA A 196 -7.07 14.33 3.04
C ALA A 196 -6.83 15.74 2.50
N ALA A 197 -5.76 16.40 2.95
CA ALA A 197 -5.38 17.75 2.46
C ALA A 197 -5.02 17.73 0.97
N ALA A 198 -4.46 16.62 0.47
CA ALA A 198 -4.15 16.44 -0.95
C ALA A 198 -5.39 16.11 -1.81
N GLY A 199 -6.54 15.79 -1.19
CA GLY A 199 -7.80 15.57 -1.90
C GLY A 199 -8.37 14.13 -1.79
N ALA A 200 -7.77 13.24 -1.00
CA ALA A 200 -8.34 11.93 -0.74
C ALA A 200 -9.60 12.04 0.15
N THR A 201 -10.58 11.20 -0.10
CA THR A 201 -11.72 11.04 0.81
C THR A 201 -11.44 9.86 1.76
N LEU A 202 -11.64 10.10 3.06
CA LEU A 202 -11.40 9.09 4.09
C LEU A 202 -12.73 8.48 4.53
N TYR A 203 -12.78 7.14 4.60
CA TYR A 203 -13.92 6.38 5.07
C TYR A 203 -13.47 5.32 6.07
N THR A 204 -14.34 4.95 7.00
CA THR A 204 -14.29 3.60 7.57
C THR A 204 -14.98 2.62 6.61
N LEU A 205 -14.78 1.31 6.78
CA LEU A 205 -15.51 0.32 5.97
C LEU A 205 -17.03 0.51 6.10
N ALA A 206 -17.52 0.75 7.33
CA ALA A 206 -18.93 0.96 7.58
C ALA A 206 -19.50 2.20 6.85
N ASP A 207 -18.79 3.33 6.92
CA ASP A 207 -19.17 4.57 6.20
C ASP A 207 -19.16 4.37 4.69
N TRP A 208 -18.17 3.62 4.18
CA TRP A 208 -18.07 3.27 2.77
C TRP A 208 -19.28 2.47 2.30
N GLU A 209 -19.62 1.39 3.01
CA GLU A 209 -20.76 0.53 2.67
C GLU A 209 -22.09 1.29 2.73
N GLU A 210 -22.31 2.13 3.73
CA GLU A 210 -23.50 2.98 3.84
C GLU A 210 -23.61 3.94 2.67
N THR A 211 -22.53 4.66 2.36
CA THR A 211 -22.49 5.65 1.28
C THR A 211 -22.75 4.99 -0.08
N GLN A 212 -22.16 3.84 -0.34
CA GLN A 212 -22.33 3.12 -1.60
C GLN A 212 -23.67 2.39 -1.68
N GLY A 213 -24.24 1.95 -0.56
CA GLY A 213 -25.59 1.37 -0.48
C GLY A 213 -26.67 2.38 -0.86
N GLN A 214 -26.53 3.63 -0.45
CA GLN A 214 -27.47 4.71 -0.81
C GLN A 214 -27.36 5.11 -2.29
N ALA A 215 -26.20 4.97 -2.92
CA ALA A 215 -26.01 5.30 -4.34
C ALA A 215 -26.71 4.32 -5.30
N VAL A 216 -26.98 3.08 -4.86
CA VAL A 216 -27.68 2.04 -5.67
C VAL A 216 -29.20 2.18 -5.58
N ALA A 217 -29.72 2.87 -4.57
CA ALA A 217 -31.15 3.03 -4.33
C ALA A 217 -31.80 4.24 -5.07
N ARG A 218 -31.02 4.95 -5.87
CA ARG A 218 -31.47 6.09 -6.71
C ARG A 218 -31.33 5.76 -8.19
#